data_3687eb457013181d771b960e068a3913
#
_entry.id   3687eb457013181d771b960e068a3913
#
_cell.length_a   1.000
_cell.length_b   1.000
_cell.length_c   1.000
_cell.angle_alpha   90.00
_cell.angle_beta   90.00
_cell.angle_gamma   90.00
#
_symmetry.space_group_name_H-M   'P 1'
#
loop_
_entity.id
_entity.type
_entity.pdbx_description
1 polymer ?
#
loop_
_entity_poly.entity_id
_entity_poly.type
_entity_poly.pdbx_seq_one_letter_code
_entity_poly.pdbx_strand_id
1 'polypeptide(L)'
;MGTISEQEVLTVIQKALDLDGQLVTIESSVWNINEWDSLGHLGILTALDKFFDGKVAAIKEMAKADSVRKILHILKNNSLM
;
A
#
# COMPACT_ATOMS: atom_id res chain seq x y z
N MET A 1 -8.16 -5.52 -20.41
CA MET A 1 -7.41 -6.03 -19.41
C MET A 1 -6.51 -5.02 -18.76
N GLY A 2 -6.87 -4.53 -17.66
CA GLY A 2 -6.13 -3.49 -17.04
C GLY A 2 -5.04 -4.02 -16.12
N THR A 3 -3.81 -3.57 -16.32
CA THR A 3 -2.79 -3.74 -15.33
C THR A 3 -2.91 -2.59 -14.37
N ILE A 4 -2.93 -2.88 -13.08
CA ILE A 4 -3.00 -1.85 -12.07
C ILE A 4 -1.65 -1.13 -12.04
N SER A 5 -1.68 0.19 -12.11
CA SER A 5 -0.47 0.98 -12.15
C SER A 5 0.04 1.28 -10.74
N GLU A 6 1.33 1.60 -10.64
CA GLU A 6 1.91 2.02 -9.36
C GLU A 6 1.20 3.26 -8.82
N GLN A 7 0.82 4.19 -9.71
CA GLN A 7 0.14 5.40 -9.28
C GLN A 7 -1.19 5.10 -8.59
N GLU A 8 -1.91 4.10 -9.07
CA GLU A 8 -3.16 3.70 -8.44
C GLU A 8 -2.92 3.19 -7.03
N VAL A 9 -1.87 2.40 -6.84
CA VAL A 9 -1.51 1.88 -5.51
C VAL A 9 -1.10 3.03 -4.60
N LEU A 10 -0.31 3.98 -5.09
CA LEU A 10 0.09 5.14 -4.31
C LEU A 10 -1.13 5.94 -3.85
N THR A 11 -2.12 6.09 -4.72
CA THR A 11 -3.34 6.81 -4.38
C THR A 11 -4.12 6.08 -3.28
N VAL A 12 -4.20 4.76 -3.37
CA VAL A 12 -4.88 3.97 -2.34
C VAL A 12 -4.19 4.15 -0.98
N ILE A 13 -2.86 4.10 -0.98
CA ILE A 13 -2.09 4.26 0.26
C ILE A 13 -2.30 5.67 0.84
N GLN A 14 -2.27 6.69 -0.01
CA GLN A 14 -2.46 8.06 0.43
C GLN A 14 -3.81 8.26 1.09
N LYS A 15 -4.86 7.69 0.49
CA LYS A 15 -6.20 7.79 1.06
C LYS A 15 -6.32 7.00 2.36
N ALA A 16 -5.68 5.83 2.42
CA ALA A 16 -5.72 5.00 3.62
C ALA A 16 -5.08 5.69 4.81
N LEU A 17 -4.02 6.47 4.57
CA LEU A 17 -3.32 7.20 5.62
C LEU A 17 -3.93 8.58 5.87
N ASP A 18 -4.95 8.95 5.10
CA ASP A 18 -5.65 10.23 5.22
C ASP A 18 -4.67 11.41 5.15
N LEU A 19 -3.76 11.35 4.19
CA LEU A 19 -2.74 12.39 4.01
C LEU A 19 -3.31 13.52 3.18
N ASP A 20 -3.35 14.70 3.79
CA ASP A 20 -3.91 15.88 3.17
C ASP A 20 -2.77 16.78 2.71
N GLY A 21 -2.63 16.93 1.41
CA GLY A 21 -1.59 17.80 0.87
C GLY A 21 -0.18 17.20 0.85
N GLN A 22 -0.02 15.97 1.32
CA GLN A 22 1.27 15.29 1.28
C GLN A 22 1.19 14.11 0.32
N LEU A 23 2.06 14.08 -0.68
CA LEU A 23 2.05 13.02 -1.67
C LEU A 23 2.79 11.79 -1.18
N VAL A 24 2.19 10.62 -1.44
CA VAL A 24 2.86 9.35 -1.24
C VAL A 24 3.63 9.06 -2.54
N THR A 25 4.89 8.70 -2.38
CA THR A 25 5.76 8.37 -3.51
C THR A 25 6.39 7.01 -3.28
N ILE A 26 7.16 6.54 -4.25
CA ILE A 26 7.88 5.28 -4.12
C ILE A 26 8.92 5.32 -3.00
N GLU A 27 9.31 6.53 -2.56
CA GLU A 27 10.26 6.70 -1.46
C GLU A 27 9.58 6.75 -0.09
N SER A 28 8.27 6.70 -0.05
CA SER A 28 7.54 6.81 1.22
C SER A 28 7.64 5.54 2.05
N SER A 29 7.73 5.71 3.37
CA SER A 29 7.90 4.60 4.30
C SER A 29 7.45 5.01 5.70
N VAL A 30 7.47 4.04 6.62
CA VAL A 30 7.17 4.31 8.03
C VAL A 30 8.17 5.30 8.65
N TRP A 31 9.36 5.43 8.06
CA TRP A 31 10.40 6.31 8.61
C TRP A 31 10.22 7.77 8.20
N ASN A 32 9.43 8.05 7.17
CA ASN A 32 9.26 9.43 6.70
C ASN A 32 7.80 9.88 6.64
N ILE A 33 6.85 9.01 7.02
CA ILE A 33 5.44 9.37 7.12
C ILE A 33 4.95 9.03 8.52
N ASN A 34 4.64 10.05 9.30
CA ASN A 34 4.21 9.86 10.69
C ASN A 34 2.93 9.07 10.81
N GLU A 35 2.02 9.25 9.86
CA GLU A 35 0.74 8.57 9.86
C GLU A 35 0.85 7.08 9.57
N TRP A 36 2.01 6.65 9.08
CA TRP A 36 2.23 5.24 8.76
C TRP A 36 2.77 4.51 9.99
N ASP A 37 1.92 4.37 10.98
CA ASP A 37 2.18 3.57 12.17
C ASP A 37 1.40 2.26 12.05
N SER A 38 1.23 1.54 13.17
CA SER A 38 0.54 0.25 13.15
C SER A 38 -0.90 0.37 12.69
N LEU A 39 -1.61 1.39 13.15
CA LEU A 39 -2.98 1.63 12.71
C LEU A 39 -3.04 2.08 11.27
N GLY A 40 -2.11 2.94 10.88
CA GLY A 40 -2.02 3.39 9.49
C GLY A 40 -1.76 2.23 8.56
N HIS A 41 -0.86 1.33 8.94
CA HIS A 41 -0.56 0.17 8.11
C HIS A 41 -1.77 -0.76 7.99
N LEU A 42 -2.50 -0.96 9.07
CA LEU A 42 -3.73 -1.75 9.02
C LEU A 42 -4.73 -1.13 8.05
N GLY A 43 -4.83 0.19 8.04
CA GLY A 43 -5.68 0.90 7.08
C GLY A 43 -5.23 0.68 5.64
N ILE A 44 -3.91 0.72 5.41
CA ILE A 44 -3.35 0.45 4.07
C ILE A 44 -3.72 -0.96 3.63
N LEU A 45 -3.53 -1.95 4.50
CA LEU A 45 -3.83 -3.34 4.15
C LEU A 45 -5.31 -3.52 3.84
N THR A 46 -6.18 -2.92 4.64
CA THR A 46 -7.62 -3.00 4.42
C THR A 46 -8.01 -2.37 3.08
N ALA A 47 -7.46 -1.19 2.79
CA ALA A 47 -7.76 -0.49 1.56
C ALA A 47 -7.25 -1.24 0.33
N LEU A 48 -6.02 -1.76 0.40
CA LEU A 48 -5.46 -2.54 -0.69
C LEU A 48 -6.23 -3.84 -0.89
N ASP A 49 -6.66 -4.48 0.21
CA ASP A 49 -7.44 -5.70 0.11
C ASP A 49 -8.74 -5.46 -0.66
N LYS A 50 -9.42 -4.36 -0.38
CA LYS A 50 -10.62 -4.00 -1.13
C LYS A 50 -10.32 -3.71 -2.58
N PHE A 51 -9.22 -3.00 -2.83
CA PHE A 51 -8.84 -2.62 -4.19
C PHE A 51 -8.48 -3.84 -5.04
N PHE A 52 -7.96 -4.90 -4.42
CA PHE A 52 -7.56 -6.13 -5.11
C PHE A 52 -8.52 -7.29 -4.87
N ASP A 53 -9.77 -7.00 -4.54
CA ASP A 53 -10.83 -7.99 -4.40
C ASP A 53 -10.52 -9.09 -3.38
N GLY A 54 -9.95 -8.70 -2.26
CA GLY A 54 -9.70 -9.64 -1.16
C GLY A 54 -8.43 -10.46 -1.30
N LYS A 55 -7.57 -10.13 -2.27
CA LYS A 55 -6.38 -10.93 -2.54
C LYS A 55 -5.18 -10.52 -1.71
N VAL A 56 -5.23 -9.38 -1.03
CA VAL A 56 -4.09 -8.87 -0.25
C VAL A 56 -4.05 -9.49 1.15
N ALA A 57 -5.20 -9.72 1.76
CA ALA A 57 -5.25 -10.25 3.13
C ALA A 57 -4.55 -11.60 3.27
N ALA A 58 -4.49 -12.38 2.18
CA ALA A 58 -3.83 -13.69 2.20
C ALA A 58 -2.32 -13.62 2.10
N ILE A 59 -1.76 -12.44 1.83
CA ILE A 59 -0.32 -12.28 1.63
C ILE A 59 0.32 -11.93 2.96
N LYS A 60 0.99 -12.88 3.58
CA LYS A 60 1.55 -12.69 4.92
C LYS A 60 2.64 -11.62 4.96
N GLU A 61 3.45 -11.54 3.90
CA GLU A 61 4.53 -10.55 3.83
C GLU A 61 4.05 -9.12 3.91
N MET A 62 2.80 -8.86 3.52
CA MET A 62 2.25 -7.51 3.57
C MET A 62 2.19 -6.95 4.97
N ALA A 63 2.00 -7.80 5.97
CA ALA A 63 1.92 -7.33 7.36
C ALA A 63 3.22 -6.66 7.80
N LYS A 64 4.33 -7.02 7.19
CA LYS A 64 5.65 -6.48 7.55
C LYS A 64 6.18 -5.47 6.54
N ALA A 65 5.40 -5.14 5.53
CA ALA A 65 5.84 -4.17 4.52
C ALA A 65 5.84 -2.77 5.13
N ASP A 66 7.00 -2.18 5.23
CA ASP A 66 7.18 -0.89 5.91
C ASP A 66 7.53 0.24 4.95
N SER A 67 7.40 0.01 3.66
CA SER A 67 7.68 1.02 2.64
C SER A 67 6.84 0.74 1.40
N VAL A 68 6.68 1.80 0.59
CA VAL A 68 5.96 1.67 -0.67
C VAL A 68 6.69 0.70 -1.59
N ARG A 69 8.02 0.75 -1.61
CA ARG A 69 8.79 -0.17 -2.45
C ARG A 69 8.50 -1.63 -2.12
N LYS A 70 8.44 -1.95 -0.84
CA LYS A 70 8.14 -3.31 -0.42
C LYS A 70 6.73 -3.72 -0.79
N ILE A 71 5.78 -2.83 -0.61
CA ILE A 71 4.39 -3.10 -1.00
C ILE A 71 4.30 -3.40 -2.49
N LEU A 72 4.90 -2.55 -3.31
CA LEU A 72 4.88 -2.75 -4.76
C LEU A 72 5.56 -4.05 -5.16
N HIS A 73 6.70 -4.35 -4.54
CA HIS A 73 7.43 -5.57 -4.83
C HIS A 73 6.58 -6.81 -4.51
N ILE A 74 5.93 -6.81 -3.36
CA ILE A 74 5.09 -7.94 -2.95
C ILE A 74 3.90 -8.10 -3.89
N LEU A 75 3.27 -6.99 -4.26
CA LEU A 75 2.13 -7.04 -5.18
C LEU A 75 2.55 -7.62 -6.54
N LYS A 76 3.69 -7.21 -7.04
CA LYS A 76 4.20 -7.72 -8.32
C LYS A 76 4.54 -9.19 -8.23
N ASN A 77 5.16 -9.61 -7.12
CA ASN A 77 5.52 -11.02 -6.93
C ASN A 77 4.30 -11.92 -6.83
N ASN A 78 3.17 -11.37 -6.44
CA ASN A 78 1.92 -12.13 -6.34
C ASN A 78 1.01 -11.93 -7.54
N SER A 79 1.56 -11.36 -8.60
CA SER A 79 0.84 -11.16 -9.87
C SER A 79 -0.40 -10.29 -9.74
N LEU A 80 -0.41 -9.37 -8.77
CA LEU A 80 -1.54 -8.46 -8.59
C LEU A 80 -1.39 -7.18 -9.40
N MET A 81 -0.19 -6.91 -9.90
CA MET A 81 0.02 -5.75 -10.74
C MET A 81 1.14 -6.00 -11.74
#